data_ed7036119a0bfe01316e3eaca8423e1b
#
_entry.id   ed7036119a0bfe01316e3eaca8423e1b
#
_cell.length_a   1.000
_cell.length_b   1.000
_cell.length_c   1.000
_cell.angle_alpha   90.00
_cell.angle_beta   90.00
_cell.angle_gamma   90.00
#
_symmetry.space_group_name_H-M   'P 1'
#
loop_
_entity.id
_entity.type
_entity.pdbx_description
1 polymer ?
#
loop_
_entity_poly.entity_id
_entity_poly.type
_entity_poly.pdbx_seq_one_letter_code
_entity_poly.pdbx_strand_id
1 'polypeptide(L)'
;MKRTVLYGAFLVGSLSLAACQQHNETKVSEPDLTGKEVETSQITDFKIKVGDVTFTKSINGADTCVTILTDGGLKFSCPEGLDFFCDPNEGKLSNNTLPVLLIPTDNTKPFTLTAKVTPEFTIEGLYNAADLFVYFNDTLWQKLAFEQDEYGNHRIVTVRTQGTSDDNNHDKIDTKSVYMKISSDTRTIASYYSLDKKEWHMVRLYRNEYPDQIYLGISSQCPQHGGCNSIRVDITISHDNVGDFRMGE
;
A
#
# COMPACT_ATOMS: atom_id res chain seq x y z
N MET A 1 29.44 67.07 -62.96
CA MET A 1 30.40 66.19 -62.29
C MET A 1 29.64 65.14 -61.55
N LYS A 2 29.55 63.93 -62.08
CA LYS A 2 28.87 62.80 -61.49
C LYS A 2 29.92 61.83 -60.86
N ARG A 3 29.90 61.63 -59.57
CA ARG A 3 30.74 60.63 -58.90
C ARG A 3 29.98 59.31 -58.81
N THR A 4 30.51 58.28 -59.43
CA THR A 4 30.05 56.90 -59.35
C THR A 4 30.69 56.25 -58.13
N VAL A 5 29.90 55.70 -57.27
CA VAL A 5 30.35 54.90 -56.12
C VAL A 5 30.09 53.42 -56.42
N LEU A 6 31.18 52.66 -56.52
CA LEU A 6 31.14 51.20 -56.61
C LEU A 6 30.86 50.58 -55.22
N TYR A 7 29.83 49.75 -55.12
CA TYR A 7 29.64 48.92 -54.00
C TYR A 7 30.24 47.50 -54.23
N GLY A 8 31.28 47.22 -53.49
CA GLY A 8 31.82 45.84 -53.42
C GLY A 8 31.00 44.98 -52.52
N ALA A 9 30.51 43.86 -53.04
CA ALA A 9 29.79 42.84 -52.25
C ALA A 9 30.82 41.90 -51.62
N PHE A 10 30.88 41.88 -50.29
CA PHE A 10 31.58 40.85 -49.52
C PHE A 10 30.62 39.69 -49.26
N LEU A 11 30.89 38.54 -49.85
CA LEU A 11 30.26 37.26 -49.47
C LEU A 11 30.98 36.76 -48.24
N VAL A 12 30.29 36.81 -47.10
CA VAL A 12 30.70 36.08 -45.89
C VAL A 12 30.01 34.72 -45.90
N GLY A 13 30.79 33.69 -46.21
CA GLY A 13 30.34 32.29 -46.05
C GLY A 13 30.30 31.88 -44.58
N SER A 14 29.11 31.72 -44.03
CA SER A 14 28.93 31.15 -42.73
C SER A 14 28.99 29.61 -42.82
N LEU A 15 30.10 29.01 -42.39
CA LEU A 15 30.14 27.57 -42.07
C LEU A 15 29.34 27.34 -40.79
N SER A 16 28.13 26.78 -40.92
CA SER A 16 27.40 26.19 -39.80
C SER A 16 27.95 24.80 -39.51
N LEU A 17 28.76 24.69 -38.45
CA LEU A 17 29.08 23.42 -37.84
C LEU A 17 27.80 22.89 -37.13
N ALA A 18 27.12 21.96 -37.77
CA ALA A 18 26.09 21.15 -37.11
C ALA A 18 26.82 20.17 -36.19
N ALA A 19 26.93 20.53 -34.91
CA ALA A 19 27.29 19.57 -33.85
C ALA A 19 26.08 18.68 -33.63
N CYS A 20 26.10 17.46 -34.20
CA CYS A 20 25.22 16.39 -33.77
C CYS A 20 25.60 16.02 -32.35
N GLN A 21 24.87 16.58 -31.36
CA GLN A 21 24.81 15.99 -30.02
C GLN A 21 24.05 14.65 -30.14
N GLN A 22 24.78 13.57 -30.15
CA GLN A 22 24.21 12.26 -29.83
C GLN A 22 23.74 12.33 -28.38
N HIS A 23 22.44 12.52 -28.17
CA HIS A 23 21.82 12.13 -26.93
C HIS A 23 21.96 10.60 -26.84
N ASN A 24 22.91 10.16 -26.03
CA ASN A 24 22.86 8.83 -25.49
C ASN A 24 21.60 8.78 -24.59
N GLU A 25 20.49 8.35 -25.15
CA GLU A 25 19.38 7.84 -24.36
C GLU A 25 19.94 6.64 -23.61
N THR A 26 20.29 6.86 -22.34
CA THR A 26 20.47 5.75 -21.39
C THR A 26 19.11 5.09 -21.33
N LYS A 27 18.91 4.01 -22.09
CA LYS A 27 17.79 3.09 -21.85
C LYS A 27 17.91 2.69 -20.39
N VAL A 28 17.06 3.25 -19.55
CA VAL A 28 16.79 2.69 -18.24
C VAL A 28 16.26 1.29 -18.56
N SER A 29 17.06 0.28 -18.31
CA SER A 29 16.60 -1.10 -18.43
C SER A 29 15.41 -1.25 -17.51
N GLU A 30 14.30 -1.76 -18.03
CA GLU A 30 13.20 -2.20 -17.17
C GLU A 30 13.81 -3.12 -16.11
N PRO A 31 13.40 -2.96 -14.82
CA PRO A 31 13.92 -3.80 -13.75
C PRO A 31 13.70 -5.26 -14.11
N ASP A 32 14.77 -6.04 -14.06
CA ASP A 32 14.70 -7.48 -14.31
C ASP A 32 13.94 -8.13 -13.14
N LEU A 33 12.64 -8.34 -13.32
CA LEU A 33 11.76 -9.03 -12.37
C LEU A 33 11.98 -10.55 -12.38
N THR A 34 12.95 -11.07 -13.16
CA THR A 34 13.21 -12.52 -13.31
C THR A 34 14.14 -13.09 -12.23
N GLY A 35 14.52 -12.32 -11.22
CA GLY A 35 15.38 -12.81 -10.13
C GLY A 35 14.65 -13.71 -9.16
N LYS A 36 14.89 -15.04 -9.21
CA LYS A 36 14.27 -16.15 -8.46
C LYS A 36 12.76 -16.16 -8.58
N GLU A 37 12.18 -17.20 -9.13
CA GLU A 37 10.75 -17.50 -8.99
C GLU A 37 10.41 -17.47 -7.50
N VAL A 38 9.90 -16.36 -7.00
CA VAL A 38 9.31 -16.31 -5.68
C VAL A 38 7.99 -17.03 -5.82
N GLU A 39 7.81 -18.11 -5.06
CA GLU A 39 6.53 -18.82 -5.03
C GLU A 39 5.45 -17.81 -4.73
N THR A 40 4.45 -17.71 -5.62
CA THR A 40 3.30 -16.84 -5.42
C THR A 40 2.53 -17.27 -4.18
N SER A 41 2.09 -16.32 -3.38
CA SER A 41 1.28 -16.59 -2.19
C SER A 41 0.05 -17.42 -2.54
N GLN A 42 -0.12 -18.53 -1.85
CA GLN A 42 -1.24 -19.46 -2.07
C GLN A 42 -2.47 -18.97 -1.29
N ILE A 43 -3.56 -18.69 -2.00
CA ILE A 43 -4.84 -18.36 -1.39
C ILE A 43 -5.58 -19.67 -1.11
N THR A 44 -5.90 -19.94 0.16
CA THR A 44 -6.62 -21.11 0.60
C THR A 44 -8.02 -20.76 1.09
N ASP A 45 -8.94 -21.73 1.03
CA ASP A 45 -10.27 -21.58 1.62
C ASP A 45 -10.20 -21.64 3.14
N PHE A 46 -10.85 -20.67 3.77
CA PHE A 46 -10.98 -20.58 5.22
C PHE A 46 -12.28 -19.86 5.56
N LYS A 47 -12.80 -20.06 6.76
CA LYS A 47 -14.01 -19.34 7.18
C LYS A 47 -13.95 -18.95 8.64
N ILE A 48 -13.96 -17.65 8.91
CA ILE A 48 -14.08 -17.08 10.24
C ILE A 48 -15.04 -15.88 10.22
N LYS A 49 -15.96 -15.81 11.17
CA LYS A 49 -16.89 -14.70 11.34
C LYS A 49 -16.47 -13.82 12.50
N VAL A 50 -16.36 -12.50 12.25
CA VAL A 50 -16.01 -11.47 13.23
C VAL A 50 -17.07 -10.37 13.15
N GLY A 51 -17.95 -10.27 14.14
CA GLY A 51 -19.13 -9.40 14.03
C GLY A 51 -20.01 -9.82 12.86
N ASP A 52 -20.28 -8.90 11.95
CA ASP A 52 -21.06 -9.17 10.73
C ASP A 52 -20.20 -9.50 9.50
N VAL A 53 -18.88 -9.45 9.61
CA VAL A 53 -17.96 -9.76 8.54
C VAL A 53 -17.53 -11.22 8.58
N THR A 54 -17.52 -11.89 7.41
CA THR A 54 -17.02 -13.26 7.28
C THR A 54 -15.86 -13.31 6.31
N PHE A 55 -14.65 -13.53 6.80
CA PHE A 55 -13.47 -13.80 5.98
C PHE A 55 -13.56 -15.23 5.46
N THR A 56 -13.29 -15.42 4.16
CA THR A 56 -13.47 -16.71 3.49
C THR A 56 -12.20 -17.24 2.83
N LYS A 57 -11.13 -16.49 2.89
CA LYS A 57 -9.81 -16.85 2.33
C LYS A 57 -8.71 -16.52 3.31
N SER A 58 -7.60 -17.26 3.19
CA SER A 58 -6.38 -17.13 3.97
C SER A 58 -5.17 -17.16 3.03
N ILE A 59 -4.20 -16.29 3.29
CA ILE A 59 -2.86 -16.35 2.68
C ILE A 59 -1.86 -16.66 3.79
N ASN A 60 -0.82 -17.44 3.46
CA ASN A 60 0.34 -17.72 4.31
C ASN A 60 -0.04 -18.20 5.72
N GLY A 61 -1.10 -19.01 5.82
CA GLY A 61 -1.51 -19.60 7.09
C GLY A 61 -2.19 -18.64 8.07
N ALA A 62 -2.79 -17.55 7.59
CA ALA A 62 -3.52 -16.58 8.43
C ALA A 62 -4.62 -17.22 9.28
N ASP A 63 -5.18 -18.33 8.82
CA ASP A 63 -6.15 -19.15 9.56
C ASP A 63 -5.60 -19.70 10.88
N THR A 64 -4.29 -19.92 10.97
CA THR A 64 -3.61 -20.36 12.21
C THR A 64 -3.18 -19.20 13.11
N CYS A 65 -3.21 -17.97 12.60
CA CYS A 65 -2.75 -16.76 13.29
C CYS A 65 -3.86 -16.03 14.04
N VAL A 66 -5.12 -16.50 13.98
CA VAL A 66 -6.28 -15.74 14.47
C VAL A 66 -7.07 -16.47 15.53
N THR A 67 -7.62 -15.69 16.46
CA THR A 67 -8.49 -16.18 17.54
C THR A 67 -9.61 -15.18 17.78
N ILE A 68 -10.87 -15.67 17.89
CA ILE A 68 -11.99 -14.84 18.32
C ILE A 68 -11.92 -14.68 19.84
N LEU A 69 -11.96 -13.44 20.29
CA LEU A 69 -12.00 -13.11 21.72
C LEU A 69 -13.43 -13.23 22.28
N THR A 70 -13.53 -13.33 23.59
CA THR A 70 -14.83 -13.48 24.30
C THR A 70 -15.75 -12.26 24.15
N ASP A 71 -15.18 -11.09 23.88
CA ASP A 71 -15.90 -9.84 23.61
C ASP A 71 -16.29 -9.68 22.13
N GLY A 72 -16.01 -10.68 21.29
CA GLY A 72 -16.28 -10.66 19.85
C GLY A 72 -15.19 -10.02 19.01
N GLY A 73 -14.11 -9.52 19.60
CA GLY A 73 -12.94 -9.02 18.89
C GLY A 73 -12.14 -10.15 18.23
N LEU A 74 -11.31 -9.82 17.27
CA LEU A 74 -10.36 -10.72 16.62
C LEU A 74 -8.95 -10.40 17.10
N LYS A 75 -8.27 -11.35 17.72
CA LYS A 75 -6.83 -11.28 17.92
C LYS A 75 -6.13 -11.89 16.71
N PHE A 76 -5.13 -11.18 16.18
CA PHE A 76 -4.22 -11.65 15.14
C PHE A 76 -2.81 -11.72 15.73
N SER A 77 -2.15 -12.88 15.64
CA SER A 77 -0.82 -13.12 16.18
C SER A 77 0.12 -13.44 15.02
N CYS A 78 1.03 -12.52 14.71
CA CYS A 78 2.00 -12.67 13.63
C CYS A 78 3.37 -13.05 14.23
N PRO A 79 3.97 -14.17 13.83
CA PRO A 79 5.36 -14.49 14.13
C PRO A 79 6.33 -13.47 13.54
N GLU A 80 7.58 -13.48 14.01
CA GLU A 80 8.64 -12.61 13.45
C GLU A 80 9.09 -13.02 12.04
N GLY A 81 9.65 -12.07 11.29
CA GLY A 81 10.18 -12.26 9.94
C GLY A 81 9.12 -12.19 8.82
N LEU A 82 7.86 -11.84 9.14
CA LEU A 82 6.76 -11.88 8.18
C LEU A 82 6.31 -10.50 7.72
N ASP A 83 6.28 -10.30 6.40
CA ASP A 83 5.89 -9.03 5.76
C ASP A 83 5.43 -9.23 4.31
N PHE A 84 4.84 -8.19 3.72
CA PHE A 84 4.73 -7.96 2.28
C PHE A 84 5.49 -6.69 1.91
N PHE A 85 6.50 -6.82 1.04
CA PHE A 85 7.28 -5.71 0.53
C PHE A 85 7.99 -6.05 -0.79
N CYS A 86 7.90 -5.16 -1.78
CA CYS A 86 8.63 -5.23 -3.05
C CYS A 86 9.64 -4.09 -3.08
N ASP A 87 10.91 -4.38 -2.83
CA ASP A 87 11.97 -3.38 -2.68
C ASP A 87 12.09 -2.48 -3.92
N PRO A 88 11.87 -1.17 -3.81
CA PRO A 88 11.98 -0.25 -4.95
C PRO A 88 13.42 -0.07 -5.44
N ASN A 89 14.45 -0.29 -4.59
CA ASN A 89 15.85 -0.15 -4.98
C ASN A 89 16.31 -1.34 -5.85
N GLU A 90 15.87 -2.55 -5.50
CA GLU A 90 16.24 -3.76 -6.23
C GLU A 90 15.21 -4.12 -7.30
N GLY A 91 14.05 -3.48 -7.29
CA GLY A 91 12.97 -3.72 -8.26
C GLY A 91 12.39 -5.14 -8.20
N LYS A 92 12.44 -5.78 -7.03
CA LYS A 92 12.00 -7.17 -6.85
C LYS A 92 11.17 -7.35 -5.60
N LEU A 93 10.39 -8.43 -5.56
CA LEU A 93 9.70 -8.88 -4.36
C LEU A 93 10.74 -9.27 -3.30
N SER A 94 10.72 -8.58 -2.16
CA SER A 94 11.65 -8.83 -1.04
C SER A 94 11.05 -9.80 -0.03
N ASN A 95 9.75 -9.68 0.24
CA ASN A 95 9.02 -10.50 1.20
C ASN A 95 7.54 -10.62 0.80
N ASN A 96 7.00 -11.83 0.77
CA ASN A 96 5.59 -12.14 0.52
C ASN A 96 5.04 -13.16 1.54
N THR A 97 5.56 -13.16 2.75
CA THR A 97 5.26 -14.18 3.77
C THR A 97 4.17 -13.76 4.74
N LEU A 98 3.65 -12.53 4.62
CA LEU A 98 2.66 -12.01 5.55
C LEU A 98 1.36 -12.83 5.55
N PRO A 99 0.90 -13.29 6.72
CA PRO A 99 -0.41 -13.93 6.84
C PRO A 99 -1.54 -12.89 6.70
N VAL A 100 -2.48 -13.09 5.76
CA VAL A 100 -3.59 -12.17 5.53
C VAL A 100 -4.92 -12.93 5.47
N LEU A 101 -5.89 -12.53 6.28
CA LEU A 101 -7.29 -12.94 6.11
C LEU A 101 -7.94 -12.09 5.02
N LEU A 102 -8.68 -12.73 4.11
CA LEU A 102 -9.21 -12.10 2.93
C LEU A 102 -10.72 -12.36 2.73
N ILE A 103 -11.35 -11.39 2.05
CA ILE A 103 -12.72 -11.45 1.56
C ILE A 103 -12.72 -11.14 0.05
N PRO A 104 -13.23 -12.03 -0.83
CA PRO A 104 -13.44 -11.71 -2.24
C PRO A 104 -14.36 -10.50 -2.39
N THR A 105 -13.97 -9.56 -3.23
CA THR A 105 -14.66 -8.28 -3.40
C THR A 105 -14.79 -7.93 -4.88
N ASP A 106 -16.02 -7.56 -5.31
CA ASP A 106 -16.32 -7.06 -6.64
C ASP A 106 -15.91 -5.57 -6.74
N ASN A 107 -14.76 -5.31 -7.37
CA ASN A 107 -14.20 -3.96 -7.53
C ASN A 107 -14.96 -3.11 -8.58
N THR A 108 -15.93 -3.69 -9.29
CA THR A 108 -16.85 -2.93 -10.18
C THR A 108 -17.92 -2.19 -9.38
N LYS A 109 -17.96 -2.37 -8.06
CA LYS A 109 -18.87 -1.72 -7.12
C LYS A 109 -18.11 -0.94 -6.07
N PRO A 110 -18.69 0.12 -5.51
CA PRO A 110 -18.10 0.82 -4.36
C PRO A 110 -17.93 -0.11 -3.16
N PHE A 111 -16.94 0.20 -2.34
CA PHE A 111 -16.75 -0.48 -1.06
C PHE A 111 -16.12 0.44 -0.02
N THR A 112 -16.37 0.13 1.24
CA THR A 112 -15.65 0.71 2.39
C THR A 112 -15.36 -0.37 3.42
N LEU A 113 -14.07 -0.61 3.70
CA LEU A 113 -13.58 -1.44 4.80
C LEU A 113 -13.19 -0.53 5.95
N THR A 114 -13.70 -0.80 7.15
CA THR A 114 -13.33 -0.07 8.37
C THR A 114 -13.03 -1.06 9.50
N ALA A 115 -12.03 -0.76 10.33
CA ALA A 115 -11.78 -1.49 11.57
C ALA A 115 -11.10 -0.56 12.59
N LYS A 116 -11.35 -0.81 13.88
CA LYS A 116 -10.51 -0.31 14.97
C LYS A 116 -9.41 -1.32 15.24
N VAL A 117 -8.15 -0.87 15.21
CA VAL A 117 -6.97 -1.72 15.41
C VAL A 117 -6.20 -1.30 16.66
N THR A 118 -5.67 -2.29 17.37
CA THR A 118 -4.87 -2.11 18.59
C THR A 118 -3.69 -3.08 18.52
N PRO A 119 -2.56 -2.68 17.89
CA PRO A 119 -1.35 -3.48 17.94
C PRO A 119 -0.73 -3.45 19.34
N GLU A 120 -0.13 -4.58 19.74
CA GLU A 120 0.70 -4.67 20.93
C GLU A 120 2.16 -4.39 20.55
N PHE A 121 2.53 -3.11 20.52
CA PHE A 121 3.89 -2.71 20.20
C PHE A 121 4.88 -3.10 21.31
N THR A 122 6.07 -3.56 20.91
CA THR A 122 7.17 -3.93 21.79
C THR A 122 8.40 -3.08 21.48
N ILE A 123 9.38 -3.05 22.39
CA ILE A 123 10.61 -2.26 22.20
C ILE A 123 11.41 -2.78 21.00
N GLU A 124 11.37 -4.09 20.72
CA GLU A 124 12.11 -4.73 19.64
C GLU A 124 11.30 -4.79 18.33
N GLY A 125 10.03 -4.40 18.37
CA GLY A 125 9.05 -4.61 17.30
C GLY A 125 9.15 -3.60 16.15
N LEU A 126 10.32 -3.49 15.54
CA LEU A 126 10.56 -2.62 14.38
C LEU A 126 9.65 -2.99 13.20
N TYR A 127 8.86 -2.02 12.72
CA TYR A 127 7.85 -2.14 11.67
C TYR A 127 6.70 -3.11 12.00
N ASN A 128 6.52 -3.45 13.28
CA ASN A 128 5.35 -4.19 13.72
C ASN A 128 4.09 -3.35 13.49
N ALA A 129 3.04 -3.97 12.94
CA ALA A 129 1.81 -3.26 12.63
C ALA A 129 0.55 -4.11 12.68
N ALA A 130 -0.58 -3.42 12.66
CA ALA A 130 -1.89 -3.96 12.33
C ALA A 130 -2.38 -3.32 11.03
N ASP A 131 -2.82 -4.14 10.06
CA ASP A 131 -3.04 -3.70 8.69
C ASP A 131 -4.46 -3.92 8.19
N LEU A 132 -4.92 -3.05 7.29
CA LEU A 132 -6.00 -3.27 6.34
C LEU A 132 -5.42 -3.38 4.93
N PHE A 133 -6.00 -4.26 4.09
CA PHE A 133 -5.51 -4.54 2.75
C PHE A 133 -6.56 -4.32 1.66
N VAL A 134 -6.08 -3.83 0.51
CA VAL A 134 -6.62 -4.12 -0.82
C VAL A 134 -5.59 -5.00 -1.50
N TYR A 135 -5.96 -6.21 -1.91
CA TYR A 135 -5.03 -7.20 -2.43
C TYR A 135 -5.55 -7.82 -3.73
N PHE A 136 -4.68 -7.96 -4.70
CA PHE A 136 -4.93 -8.76 -5.90
C PHE A 136 -3.92 -9.92 -6.02
N ASN A 137 -2.63 -9.61 -5.95
CA ASN A 137 -1.53 -10.58 -5.96
C ASN A 137 -0.30 -9.99 -5.26
N ASP A 138 0.80 -10.73 -5.20
CA ASP A 138 2.00 -10.35 -4.47
C ASP A 138 2.71 -9.07 -4.97
N THR A 139 2.36 -8.58 -6.15
CA THR A 139 2.94 -7.37 -6.75
C THR A 139 1.92 -6.27 -7.03
N LEU A 140 0.65 -6.47 -6.67
CA LEU A 140 -0.41 -5.47 -6.80
C LEU A 140 -1.31 -5.49 -5.56
N TRP A 141 -1.02 -4.61 -4.62
CA TRP A 141 -1.73 -4.49 -3.35
C TRP A 141 -1.48 -3.11 -2.71
N GLN A 142 -2.27 -2.79 -1.70
CA GLN A 142 -2.04 -1.68 -0.77
C GLN A 142 -2.31 -2.16 0.64
N LYS A 143 -1.44 -1.81 1.59
CA LYS A 143 -1.71 -1.88 3.01
C LYS A 143 -1.85 -0.48 3.62
N LEU A 144 -2.77 -0.33 4.55
CA LEU A 144 -2.90 0.78 5.49
C LEU A 144 -2.58 0.21 6.87
N ALA A 145 -1.55 0.72 7.50
CA ALA A 145 -0.97 0.18 8.71
C ALA A 145 -1.01 1.19 9.87
N PHE A 146 -1.22 0.68 11.08
CA PHE A 146 -0.83 1.36 12.31
C PHE A 146 0.43 0.66 12.82
N GLU A 147 1.58 1.34 12.70
CA GLU A 147 2.91 0.75 12.69
C GLU A 147 3.86 1.44 13.67
N GLN A 148 4.83 0.68 14.20
CA GLN A 148 5.99 1.20 14.93
C GLN A 148 7.15 1.44 13.97
N ASP A 149 7.59 2.70 13.83
CA ASP A 149 8.68 3.09 12.94
C ASP A 149 10.07 2.77 13.51
N GLU A 150 11.13 3.05 12.73
CA GLU A 150 12.54 2.83 13.09
C GLU A 150 13.04 3.66 14.29
N TYR A 151 12.27 4.64 14.72
CA TYR A 151 12.55 5.47 15.91
C TYR A 151 11.70 5.07 17.12
N GLY A 152 10.89 4.02 17.01
CA GLY A 152 9.96 3.58 18.03
C GLY A 152 8.70 4.45 18.16
N ASN A 153 8.42 5.34 17.17
CA ASN A 153 7.16 6.06 17.15
C ASN A 153 6.07 5.19 16.53
N HIS A 154 4.88 5.31 17.04
CA HIS A 154 3.70 4.72 16.42
C HIS A 154 3.14 5.70 15.40
N ARG A 155 2.87 5.25 14.19
CA ARG A 155 2.37 6.11 13.13
C ARG A 155 1.44 5.38 12.15
N ILE A 156 0.71 6.17 11.39
CA ILE A 156 -0.02 5.66 10.24
C ILE A 156 0.95 5.56 9.07
N VAL A 157 0.92 4.41 8.41
CA VAL A 157 1.76 4.11 7.25
C VAL A 157 0.88 3.57 6.14
N THR A 158 1.21 3.89 4.89
CA THR A 158 0.63 3.21 3.73
C THR A 158 1.74 2.71 2.83
N VAL A 159 1.64 1.47 2.40
CA VAL A 159 2.47 0.93 1.33
C VAL A 159 1.56 0.56 0.17
N ARG A 160 1.76 1.19 -0.99
CA ARG A 160 1.12 0.81 -2.23
C ARG A 160 2.14 0.12 -3.12
N THR A 161 1.83 -1.10 -3.55
CA THR A 161 2.69 -1.87 -4.43
C THR A 161 2.03 -2.03 -5.78
N GLN A 162 2.78 -1.66 -6.82
CA GLN A 162 2.47 -1.90 -8.22
C GLN A 162 3.79 -2.26 -8.92
N GLY A 163 4.13 -3.55 -8.86
CA GLY A 163 5.48 -4.02 -9.16
C GLY A 163 6.46 -3.76 -8.02
N THR A 164 6.67 -2.52 -7.62
CA THR A 164 7.49 -2.11 -6.46
C THR A 164 6.66 -1.36 -5.43
N SER A 165 7.12 -1.37 -4.18
CA SER A 165 6.47 -0.70 -3.05
C SER A 165 6.76 0.80 -3.06
N ASP A 166 5.70 1.59 -2.88
CA ASP A 166 5.70 3.03 -2.62
C ASP A 166 5.24 3.23 -1.18
N ASP A 167 6.21 3.43 -0.30
CA ASP A 167 6.01 3.54 1.13
C ASP A 167 5.85 5.00 1.58
N ASN A 168 4.93 5.24 2.52
CA ASN A 168 4.62 6.57 3.01
C ASN A 168 4.34 6.56 4.51
N ASN A 169 5.26 7.17 5.28
CA ASN A 169 5.07 7.47 6.69
C ASN A 169 4.21 8.73 6.86
N HIS A 170 3.09 8.58 7.56
CA HIS A 170 2.13 9.66 7.85
C HIS A 170 2.23 10.11 9.32
N ASP A 171 1.12 10.55 9.91
CA ASP A 171 1.08 11.14 11.25
C ASP A 171 1.56 10.18 12.35
N LYS A 172 2.25 10.74 13.35
CA LYS A 172 2.50 10.07 14.62
C LYS A 172 1.24 10.02 15.46
N ILE A 173 1.03 8.89 16.10
CA ILE A 173 -0.16 8.58 16.88
C ILE A 173 0.23 8.26 18.32
N ASP A 174 -0.31 9.01 19.27
CA ASP A 174 -0.01 8.81 20.70
C ASP A 174 -1.00 7.85 21.39
N THR A 175 -2.08 7.45 20.70
CA THR A 175 -3.05 6.50 21.24
C THR A 175 -2.66 5.05 20.96
N LYS A 176 -3.13 4.13 21.80
CA LYS A 176 -2.87 2.69 21.62
C LYS A 176 -3.67 2.07 20.47
N SER A 177 -4.73 2.73 20.03
CA SER A 177 -5.62 2.22 19.00
C SER A 177 -6.10 3.35 18.09
N VAL A 178 -6.37 2.99 16.85
CA VAL A 178 -6.95 3.90 15.84
C VAL A 178 -8.05 3.19 15.06
N TYR A 179 -8.99 3.96 14.52
CA TYR A 179 -9.85 3.50 13.44
C TYR A 179 -9.12 3.71 12.12
N MET A 180 -9.15 2.71 11.26
CA MET A 180 -8.64 2.77 9.90
C MET A 180 -9.76 2.48 8.90
N LYS A 181 -9.69 3.13 7.74
CA LYS A 181 -10.69 3.01 6.68
C LYS A 181 -10.03 3.02 5.32
N ILE A 182 -10.48 2.12 4.44
CA ILE A 182 -10.18 2.16 3.00
C ILE A 182 -11.51 2.20 2.26
N SER A 183 -11.68 3.16 1.35
CA SER A 183 -12.91 3.34 0.57
C SER A 183 -12.62 3.51 -0.91
N SER A 184 -13.51 2.97 -1.76
CA SER A 184 -13.42 3.07 -3.21
C SER A 184 -14.79 3.38 -3.82
N ASP A 185 -14.82 4.31 -4.81
CA ASP A 185 -15.97 4.58 -5.69
C ASP A 185 -15.86 3.87 -7.04
N THR A 186 -15.00 2.85 -7.14
CA THR A 186 -14.58 2.12 -8.35
C THR A 186 -13.50 2.81 -9.18
N ARG A 187 -13.34 4.12 -9.11
CA ARG A 187 -12.33 4.91 -9.85
C ARG A 187 -11.18 5.36 -8.97
N THR A 188 -11.48 5.58 -7.71
CA THR A 188 -10.57 6.15 -6.72
C THR A 188 -10.54 5.24 -5.50
N ILE A 189 -9.36 5.04 -4.93
CA ILE A 189 -9.20 4.43 -3.61
C ILE A 189 -8.59 5.48 -2.69
N ALA A 190 -9.14 5.59 -1.49
CA ALA A 190 -8.59 6.43 -0.44
C ALA A 190 -8.49 5.68 0.88
N SER A 191 -7.47 6.04 1.65
CA SER A 191 -7.19 5.50 2.98
C SER A 191 -7.23 6.60 4.02
N TYR A 192 -7.76 6.29 5.18
CA TYR A 192 -7.97 7.24 6.27
C TYR A 192 -7.68 6.60 7.61
N TYR A 193 -7.36 7.46 8.59
CA TYR A 193 -7.44 7.08 10.00
C TYR A 193 -8.32 8.07 10.78
N SER A 194 -8.75 7.64 11.96
CA SER A 194 -9.51 8.47 12.92
C SER A 194 -9.20 8.02 14.35
N LEU A 195 -9.19 8.94 15.28
CA LEU A 195 -9.04 8.64 16.72
C LEU A 195 -10.38 8.39 17.41
N ASP A 196 -11.49 8.90 16.84
CA ASP A 196 -12.83 8.91 17.46
C ASP A 196 -13.94 8.35 16.57
N LYS A 197 -13.61 7.88 15.34
CA LYS A 197 -14.53 7.40 14.29
C LYS A 197 -15.45 8.49 13.72
N LYS A 198 -15.17 9.76 14.00
CA LYS A 198 -15.95 10.92 13.52
C LYS A 198 -15.13 11.80 12.61
N GLU A 199 -14.01 12.30 13.09
CA GLU A 199 -13.09 13.07 12.27
C GLU A 199 -12.11 12.13 11.58
N TRP A 200 -12.07 12.16 10.22
CA TRP A 200 -11.22 11.32 9.41
C TRP A 200 -10.10 12.12 8.76
N HIS A 201 -8.89 11.61 8.85
CA HIS A 201 -7.70 12.18 8.24
C HIS A 201 -7.32 11.34 7.03
N MET A 202 -7.28 11.97 5.86
CA MET A 202 -6.88 11.29 4.63
C MET A 202 -5.38 11.00 4.64
N VAL A 203 -5.00 9.75 4.44
CA VAL A 203 -3.61 9.28 4.39
C VAL A 203 -3.12 9.14 2.94
N ARG A 204 -3.94 8.55 2.08
CA ARG A 204 -3.60 8.35 0.68
C ARG A 204 -4.84 8.42 -0.20
N LEU A 205 -4.67 8.97 -1.40
CA LEU A 205 -5.69 9.02 -2.46
C LEU A 205 -5.02 8.68 -3.78
N TYR A 206 -5.54 7.70 -4.51
CA TYR A 206 -4.98 7.30 -5.79
C TYR A 206 -6.04 6.69 -6.72
N ARG A 207 -5.70 6.60 -8.01
CA ARG A 207 -6.56 5.97 -9.01
C ARG A 207 -6.66 4.47 -8.75
N ASN A 208 -7.89 3.94 -8.77
CA ASN A 208 -8.14 2.51 -8.71
C ASN A 208 -7.76 1.87 -10.07
N GLU A 209 -6.66 1.12 -10.07
CA GLU A 209 -6.14 0.39 -11.24
C GLU A 209 -6.14 -1.13 -11.01
N TYR A 210 -6.86 -1.58 -9.97
CA TYR A 210 -7.05 -2.99 -9.70
C TYR A 210 -8.06 -3.61 -10.68
N PRO A 211 -7.96 -4.93 -10.96
CA PRO A 211 -8.95 -5.64 -11.77
C PRO A 211 -10.32 -5.74 -11.06
N ASP A 212 -11.31 -6.25 -11.81
CA ASP A 212 -12.70 -6.34 -11.34
C ASP A 212 -12.88 -7.23 -10.09
N GLN A 213 -12.02 -8.23 -9.91
CA GLN A 213 -12.04 -9.11 -8.73
C GLN A 213 -10.79 -8.90 -7.91
N ILE A 214 -10.99 -8.50 -6.66
CA ILE A 214 -9.94 -8.25 -5.68
C ILE A 214 -10.29 -8.91 -4.35
N TYR A 215 -9.44 -8.67 -3.37
CA TYR A 215 -9.71 -9.04 -1.98
C TYR A 215 -9.54 -7.81 -1.09
N LEU A 216 -10.44 -7.66 -0.13
CA LEU A 216 -10.22 -6.85 1.07
C LEU A 216 -9.68 -7.73 2.18
N GLY A 217 -8.76 -7.22 2.99
CA GLY A 217 -8.10 -8.05 3.98
C GLY A 217 -7.68 -7.34 5.25
N ILE A 218 -7.28 -8.15 6.21
CA ILE A 218 -6.69 -7.73 7.48
C ILE A 218 -5.48 -8.59 7.81
N SER A 219 -4.46 -7.99 8.42
CA SER A 219 -3.24 -8.66 8.83
C SER A 219 -2.60 -8.03 10.06
N SER A 220 -1.65 -8.73 10.66
CA SER A 220 -0.60 -8.14 11.50
C SER A 220 0.74 -8.51 10.92
N GLN A 221 1.68 -7.56 10.88
CA GLN A 221 3.03 -7.77 10.38
C GLN A 221 4.07 -7.70 11.50
N CYS A 222 5.15 -8.44 11.33
CA CYS A 222 6.33 -8.40 12.17
C CYS A 222 7.58 -8.67 11.31
N PRO A 223 8.08 -7.67 10.57
CA PRO A 223 9.19 -7.86 9.64
C PRO A 223 10.51 -8.26 10.30
N GLN A 224 10.72 -7.87 11.55
CA GLN A 224 12.00 -8.03 12.25
C GLN A 224 11.89 -9.02 13.42
N HIS A 225 11.62 -8.53 14.63
CA HIS A 225 11.72 -9.32 15.86
C HIS A 225 10.51 -9.15 16.80
N GLY A 226 10.33 -10.09 17.70
CA GLY A 226 9.42 -10.02 18.83
C GLY A 226 8.00 -10.50 18.56
N GLY A 227 7.66 -10.83 17.32
CA GLY A 227 6.26 -11.10 16.95
C GLY A 227 5.37 -9.86 17.08
N CYS A 228 4.18 -9.89 16.52
CA CYS A 228 3.18 -8.84 16.66
C CYS A 228 1.80 -9.42 16.92
N ASN A 229 1.25 -9.12 18.08
CA ASN A 229 -0.17 -9.31 18.33
C ASN A 229 -0.94 -8.03 18.02
N SER A 230 -2.13 -8.17 17.51
CA SER A 230 -3.04 -7.04 17.37
C SER A 230 -4.49 -7.46 17.57
N ILE A 231 -5.29 -6.55 18.13
CA ILE A 231 -6.72 -6.76 18.32
C ILE A 231 -7.47 -5.89 17.32
N ARG A 232 -8.53 -6.45 16.76
CA ARG A 232 -9.47 -5.75 15.87
C ARG A 232 -10.88 -5.87 16.40
N VAL A 233 -11.54 -4.73 16.45
CA VAL A 233 -12.97 -4.63 16.77
C VAL A 233 -13.64 -3.71 15.74
N ASP A 234 -14.96 -3.67 15.74
CA ASP A 234 -15.74 -2.81 14.83
C ASP A 234 -15.39 -3.00 13.35
N ILE A 235 -15.05 -4.23 12.96
CA ILE A 235 -14.78 -4.53 11.55
C ILE A 235 -16.08 -4.44 10.78
N THR A 236 -16.11 -3.60 9.75
CA THR A 236 -17.26 -3.46 8.84
C THR A 236 -16.82 -3.40 7.40
N ILE A 237 -17.62 -4.00 6.52
CA ILE A 237 -17.51 -3.84 5.08
C ILE A 237 -18.87 -3.40 4.57
N SER A 238 -18.93 -2.27 3.87
CA SER A 238 -20.12 -1.81 3.16
C SER A 238 -19.87 -1.77 1.65
N HIS A 239 -20.97 -1.79 0.88
CA HIS A 239 -20.95 -1.63 -0.57
C HIS A 239 -21.16 -0.17 -0.99
N ASP A 240 -20.83 0.76 -0.11
CA ASP A 240 -20.88 2.20 -0.33
C ASP A 240 -19.48 2.79 -0.22
N ASN A 241 -19.23 3.89 -0.92
CA ASN A 241 -18.05 4.72 -0.74
C ASN A 241 -18.33 5.90 0.20
N VAL A 242 -17.27 6.55 0.66
CA VAL A 242 -17.37 7.87 1.30
C VAL A 242 -17.89 8.91 0.29
N GLY A 243 -18.74 9.82 0.72
CA GLY A 243 -19.32 10.86 -0.12
C GLY A 243 -18.31 11.95 -0.49
N ASP A 244 -17.46 12.33 0.45
CA ASP A 244 -16.34 13.24 0.25
C ASP A 244 -15.00 12.55 0.51
N PHE A 245 -14.25 12.28 -0.55
CA PHE A 245 -12.94 11.63 -0.44
C PHE A 245 -11.88 12.47 0.28
N ARG A 246 -12.03 13.80 0.35
CA ARG A 246 -11.08 14.64 1.08
C ARG A 246 -11.33 14.61 2.57
N MET A 247 -12.60 14.52 2.96
CA MET A 247 -13.00 14.49 4.37
C MET A 247 -13.16 13.08 4.92
N GLY A 248 -13.31 12.06 4.04
CA GLY A 248 -13.51 10.67 4.45
C GLY A 248 -14.91 10.38 5.01
N GLU A 249 -15.92 11.18 4.63
CA GLU A 249 -17.32 11.13 5.10
C GLU A 249 -18.29 10.68 4.01
#